data_296d5c3cc76d8adbf17ec072e22f5012
#
_entry.id   296d5c3cc76d8adbf17ec072e22f5012
#
_cell.length_a   1.000
_cell.length_b   1.000
_cell.length_c   1.000
_cell.angle_alpha   90.00
_cell.angle_beta   90.00
_cell.angle_gamma   90.00
#
_symmetry.space_group_name_H-M   'P 1'
#
loop_
_entity.id
_entity.type
_entity.pdbx_description
1 polymer ?
#
loop_
_entity_poly.entity_id
_entity_poly.type
_entity_poly.pdbx_seq_one_letter_code
_entity_poly.pdbx_strand_id
1 'polypeptide(L)'
;MMKMKRQKAKWSAVLTSAAMLMINIPVSAEEQSQYINGVTQINGYTEFEQPQVIENQDMAQLGYSDIRAYEIENAGELAWFVQHFYAGDLETQNVSLADNIDMSALAAYSWTPLGYYNVETQTGKSYDGVFDGNGYSIS
;
A
#
# COMPACT_ATOMS: atom_id res chain seq x y z
N MET A 1 17.23 -17.65 -10.10
CA MET A 1 15.87 -17.31 -10.56
C MET A 1 15.74 -15.80 -10.65
N MET A 2 15.68 -15.24 -11.84
CA MET A 2 15.54 -13.79 -11.98
C MET A 2 14.14 -13.38 -11.51
N LYS A 3 14.05 -12.60 -10.42
CA LYS A 3 12.82 -11.88 -10.10
C LYS A 3 12.63 -10.86 -11.22
N MET A 4 11.63 -11.08 -12.07
CA MET A 4 11.18 -10.04 -12.98
C MET A 4 10.66 -8.89 -12.11
N LYS A 5 11.38 -7.77 -12.10
CA LYS A 5 10.81 -6.52 -11.58
C LYS A 5 9.57 -6.22 -12.40
N ARG A 6 8.41 -6.37 -11.78
CA ARG A 6 7.17 -5.96 -12.42
C ARG A 6 7.28 -4.47 -12.72
N GLN A 7 7.20 -4.12 -13.98
CA GLN A 7 6.98 -2.73 -14.34
C GLN A 7 5.57 -2.37 -13.89
N LYS A 8 5.47 -1.75 -12.70
CA LYS A 8 4.22 -1.13 -12.29
C LYS A 8 3.91 -0.05 -13.33
N ALA A 9 2.76 -0.17 -13.99
CA ALA A 9 2.34 0.82 -14.95
C ALA A 9 2.33 2.19 -14.25
N LYS A 10 3.19 3.09 -14.68
CA LYS A 10 3.24 4.46 -14.18
C LYS A 10 2.07 5.22 -14.80
N TRP A 11 0.91 5.08 -14.23
CA TRP A 11 -0.32 5.75 -14.69
C TRP A 11 -0.17 7.27 -14.77
N SER A 12 0.68 7.85 -13.92
CA SER A 12 0.99 9.28 -13.95
C SER A 12 1.62 9.75 -15.27
N ALA A 13 2.40 8.90 -15.96
CA ALA A 13 3.01 9.26 -17.23
C ALA A 13 2.00 9.28 -18.39
N VAL A 14 0.94 8.46 -18.31
CA VAL A 14 -0.12 8.41 -19.32
C VAL A 14 -1.04 9.61 -19.21
N LEU A 15 -1.37 10.05 -17.98
CA LEU A 15 -2.20 11.24 -17.75
C LEU A 15 -1.51 12.53 -18.16
N THR A 16 -0.19 12.65 -17.98
CA THR A 16 0.58 13.82 -18.41
C THR A 16 0.66 13.94 -19.93
N SER A 17 0.76 12.84 -20.67
CA SER A 17 0.82 12.87 -22.12
C SER A 17 -0.55 13.19 -22.76
N ALA A 18 -1.66 12.80 -22.14
CA ALA A 18 -3.00 13.15 -22.59
C ALA A 18 -3.31 14.64 -22.39
N ALA A 19 -2.82 15.26 -21.30
CA ALA A 19 -2.97 16.69 -21.06
C ALA A 19 -2.18 17.54 -22.06
N MET A 20 -1.06 17.07 -22.57
CA MET A 20 -0.23 17.79 -23.55
C MET A 20 -0.84 17.84 -24.95
N LEU A 21 -1.79 16.95 -25.29
CA LEU A 21 -2.47 16.95 -26.61
C LEU A 21 -3.65 17.90 -26.68
N MET A 22 -4.08 18.51 -25.60
CA MET A 22 -5.18 19.46 -25.53
C MET A 22 -4.68 20.90 -25.43
N ILE A 23 -4.09 21.42 -26.50
CA ILE A 23 -3.36 22.71 -26.58
C ILE A 23 -4.25 23.96 -26.31
N ASN A 24 -5.56 23.83 -26.22
CA ASN A 24 -6.49 24.96 -26.07
C ASN A 24 -7.32 24.96 -24.79
N ILE A 25 -6.97 24.16 -23.81
CA ILE A 25 -7.59 24.19 -22.47
C ILE A 25 -6.83 25.21 -21.61
N PRO A 26 -7.52 26.14 -20.94
CA PRO A 26 -6.85 27.07 -20.02
C PRO A 26 -6.07 26.29 -18.97
N VAL A 27 -4.80 26.67 -18.75
CA VAL A 27 -3.83 26.05 -17.85
C VAL A 27 -4.30 25.92 -16.39
N SER A 28 -5.42 26.54 -16.02
CA SER A 28 -6.07 26.42 -14.70
C SER A 28 -6.70 25.06 -14.40
N ALA A 29 -6.68 24.11 -15.32
CA ALA A 29 -7.23 22.75 -15.18
C ALA A 29 -6.16 21.66 -15.32
N GLU A 30 -4.88 21.96 -15.12
CA GLU A 30 -3.86 20.90 -15.02
C GLU A 30 -4.14 20.05 -13.80
N GLU A 31 -4.51 18.79 -14.02
CA GLU A 31 -4.56 17.79 -13.00
C GLU A 31 -3.14 17.62 -12.42
N GLN A 32 -2.88 18.24 -11.29
CA GLN A 32 -1.64 18.00 -10.57
C GLN A 32 -1.75 16.65 -9.88
N SER A 33 -1.24 15.63 -10.55
CA SER A 33 -1.05 14.32 -9.97
C SER A 33 0.36 14.24 -9.39
N GLN A 34 0.48 13.98 -8.11
CA GLN A 34 1.74 13.69 -7.43
C GLN A 34 1.74 12.26 -6.93
N TYR A 35 2.74 11.48 -7.34
CA TYR A 35 2.95 10.12 -6.86
C TYR A 35 4.26 10.03 -6.08
N ILE A 36 4.20 9.60 -4.83
CA ILE A 36 5.38 9.37 -3.97
C ILE A 36 5.13 8.09 -3.15
N ASN A 37 6.01 7.11 -3.28
CA ASN A 37 6.02 5.88 -2.47
C ASN A 37 4.63 5.21 -2.36
N GLY A 38 3.96 5.03 -3.47
CA GLY A 38 2.65 4.37 -3.53
C GLY A 38 1.47 5.26 -3.14
N VAL A 39 1.71 6.55 -2.90
CA VAL A 39 0.66 7.53 -2.59
C VAL A 39 0.45 8.44 -3.79
N THR A 40 -0.75 8.43 -4.32
CA THR A 40 -1.14 9.33 -5.41
C THR A 40 -2.09 10.40 -4.90
N GLN A 41 -1.78 11.64 -5.19
CA GLN A 41 -2.69 12.77 -4.94
C GLN A 41 -3.19 13.33 -6.27
N ILE A 42 -4.49 13.35 -6.46
CA ILE A 42 -5.15 13.89 -7.66
C ILE A 42 -6.29 14.80 -7.21
N ASN A 43 -6.23 16.08 -7.54
CA ASN A 43 -7.32 17.04 -7.30
C ASN A 43 -7.85 17.04 -5.83
N GLY A 44 -6.95 16.88 -4.87
CA GLY A 44 -7.29 16.85 -3.44
C GLY A 44 -7.78 15.49 -2.93
N TYR A 45 -7.84 14.49 -3.77
CA TYR A 45 -8.08 13.09 -3.36
C TYR A 45 -6.75 12.35 -3.20
N THR A 46 -6.72 11.45 -2.25
CA THR A 46 -5.57 10.59 -1.99
C THR A 46 -5.94 9.15 -2.33
N GLU A 47 -5.12 8.53 -3.16
CA GLU A 47 -5.21 7.11 -3.47
C GLU A 47 -3.94 6.40 -3.02
N PHE A 48 -4.11 5.26 -2.40
CA PHE A 48 -3.02 4.37 -2.02
C PHE A 48 -2.87 3.24 -3.03
N GLU A 49 -1.64 2.89 -3.33
CA GLU A 49 -1.34 1.79 -4.24
C GLU A 49 -1.74 0.46 -3.63
N GLN A 50 -2.46 -0.37 -4.39
CA GLN A 50 -2.84 -1.69 -3.96
C GLN A 50 -1.65 -2.64 -4.06
N PRO A 51 -1.26 -3.33 -2.97
CA PRO A 51 -0.21 -4.33 -2.99
C PRO A 51 -0.62 -5.55 -3.79
N GLN A 52 0.38 -6.28 -4.28
CA GLN A 52 0.15 -7.53 -4.97
C GLN A 52 0.04 -8.69 -4.00
N VAL A 53 -0.71 -9.71 -4.37
CA VAL A 53 -0.76 -10.97 -3.64
C VAL A 53 0.24 -11.93 -4.26
N ILE A 54 1.12 -12.47 -3.42
CA ILE A 54 2.15 -13.45 -3.80
C ILE A 54 2.00 -14.72 -2.98
N GLU A 55 2.64 -15.81 -3.41
CA GLU A 55 2.88 -16.99 -2.59
C GLU A 55 4.22 -16.83 -1.87
N ASN A 56 4.18 -16.77 -0.54
CA ASN A 56 5.37 -16.66 0.29
C ASN A 56 5.86 -18.06 0.69
N GLN A 57 6.93 -18.52 0.06
CA GLN A 57 7.48 -19.85 0.29
C GLN A 57 8.11 -20.01 1.69
N ASP A 58 8.54 -18.91 2.31
CA ASP A 58 9.08 -18.93 3.67
C ASP A 58 7.98 -19.29 4.68
N MET A 59 6.75 -18.84 4.45
CA MET A 59 5.58 -19.25 5.25
C MET A 59 5.30 -20.75 5.11
N ALA A 60 5.46 -21.32 3.89
CA ALA A 60 5.30 -22.74 3.67
C ALA A 60 6.34 -23.55 4.47
N GLN A 61 7.60 -23.10 4.53
CA GLN A 61 8.65 -23.74 5.30
C GLN A 61 8.40 -23.67 6.81
N LEU A 62 7.71 -22.64 7.29
CA LEU A 62 7.30 -22.50 8.69
C LEU A 62 6.03 -23.29 9.02
N GLY A 63 5.42 -23.98 8.05
CA GLY A 63 4.26 -24.85 8.26
C GLY A 63 2.90 -24.15 8.19
N TYR A 64 2.83 -22.93 7.67
CA TYR A 64 1.56 -22.25 7.43
C TYR A 64 0.83 -22.88 6.23
N SER A 65 -0.48 -23.09 6.38
CA SER A 65 -1.32 -23.66 5.32
C SER A 65 -1.72 -22.64 4.26
N ASP A 66 -1.92 -21.38 4.63
CA ASP A 66 -2.14 -20.29 3.70
C ASP A 66 -0.83 -19.49 3.56
N ILE A 67 -0.22 -19.63 2.39
CA ILE A 67 1.06 -19.00 2.05
C ILE A 67 0.87 -17.74 1.20
N ARG A 68 -0.35 -17.36 0.89
CA ARG A 68 -0.62 -16.12 0.17
C ARG A 68 -0.39 -14.95 1.11
N ALA A 69 0.32 -13.95 0.61
CA ALA A 69 0.60 -12.72 1.33
C ALA A 69 0.48 -11.50 0.42
N TYR A 70 0.03 -10.40 0.97
CA TYR A 70 0.16 -9.10 0.33
C TYR A 70 1.61 -8.66 0.40
N GLU A 71 2.25 -8.48 -0.74
CA GLU A 71 3.63 -8.01 -0.85
C GLU A 71 3.66 -6.50 -0.78
N ILE A 72 4.31 -5.94 0.25
CA ILE A 72 4.37 -4.50 0.50
C ILE A 72 5.79 -4.00 0.23
N GLU A 73 5.91 -3.08 -0.71
CA GLU A 73 7.18 -2.47 -1.14
C GLU A 73 7.29 -0.99 -0.79
N ASN A 74 6.18 -0.33 -0.44
CA ASN A 74 6.16 1.11 -0.20
C ASN A 74 5.08 1.52 0.82
N ALA A 75 5.13 2.78 1.24
CA ALA A 75 4.23 3.33 2.24
C ALA A 75 2.76 3.35 1.80
N GLY A 76 2.48 3.61 0.52
CA GLY A 76 1.13 3.61 -0.03
C GLY A 76 0.48 2.24 0.04
N GLU A 77 1.22 1.19 -0.31
CA GLU A 77 0.75 -0.20 -0.21
C GLU A 77 0.46 -0.62 1.24
N LEU A 78 1.31 -0.18 2.18
CA LEU A 78 1.04 -0.43 3.60
C LEU A 78 -0.22 0.31 4.07
N ALA A 79 -0.40 1.56 3.67
CA ALA A 79 -1.59 2.33 4.00
C ALA A 79 -2.86 1.72 3.38
N TRP A 80 -2.77 1.26 2.13
CA TRP A 80 -3.86 0.55 1.48
C TRP A 80 -4.29 -0.69 2.28
N PHE A 81 -3.32 -1.50 2.69
CA PHE A 81 -3.60 -2.70 3.47
C PHE A 81 -4.29 -2.37 4.79
N VAL A 82 -3.76 -1.40 5.55
CA VAL A 82 -4.35 -0.96 6.82
C VAL A 82 -5.76 -0.41 6.63
N GLN A 83 -6.00 0.37 5.59
CA GLN A 83 -7.31 0.92 5.28
C GLN A 83 -8.35 -0.18 5.01
N HIS A 84 -7.99 -1.20 4.23
CA HIS A 84 -8.86 -2.34 3.93
C HIS A 84 -9.03 -3.29 5.11
N PHE A 85 -8.01 -3.41 5.96
CA PHE A 85 -8.14 -4.10 7.24
C PHE A 85 -9.25 -3.47 8.08
N TYR A 86 -9.29 -2.15 8.20
CA TYR A 86 -10.36 -1.47 8.94
C TYR A 86 -11.72 -1.51 8.24
N ALA A 87 -11.75 -1.67 6.94
CA ALA A 87 -12.98 -1.90 6.19
C ALA A 87 -13.59 -3.29 6.41
N GLY A 88 -12.80 -4.27 6.93
CA GLY A 88 -13.30 -5.56 7.39
C GLY A 88 -12.94 -6.76 6.54
N ASP A 89 -12.02 -6.61 5.57
CA ASP A 89 -11.78 -7.66 4.57
C ASP A 89 -10.44 -8.41 4.77
N LEU A 90 -9.51 -7.90 5.60
CA LEU A 90 -8.12 -8.38 5.62
C LEU A 90 -7.62 -8.84 7.00
N GLU A 91 -8.49 -9.16 7.94
CA GLU A 91 -8.12 -9.45 9.34
C GLU A 91 -7.19 -10.67 9.48
N THR A 92 -7.34 -11.64 8.61
CA THR A 92 -6.58 -12.91 8.61
C THR A 92 -5.62 -13.03 7.43
N GLN A 93 -5.50 -11.98 6.62
CA GLN A 93 -4.63 -12.01 5.45
C GLN A 93 -3.18 -11.75 5.84
N ASN A 94 -2.26 -12.48 5.21
CA ASN A 94 -0.84 -12.34 5.52
C ASN A 94 -0.21 -11.16 4.75
N VAL A 95 0.82 -10.59 5.35
CA VAL A 95 1.66 -9.53 4.77
C VAL A 95 3.11 -9.99 4.71
N SER A 96 3.79 -9.63 3.64
CA SER A 96 5.23 -9.84 3.48
C SER A 96 5.87 -8.54 2.98
N LEU A 97 6.84 -8.00 3.71
CA LEU A 97 7.60 -6.85 3.24
C LEU A 97 8.60 -7.29 2.16
N ALA A 98 8.71 -6.49 1.10
CA ALA A 98 9.63 -6.72 -0.01
C ALA A 98 10.70 -5.63 -0.14
N ASP A 99 10.59 -4.56 0.65
CA ASP A 99 11.59 -3.48 0.74
C ASP A 99 11.47 -2.77 2.10
N ASN A 100 12.42 -1.90 2.40
CA ASN A 100 12.30 -0.95 3.50
C ASN A 100 11.19 0.05 3.20
N ILE A 101 10.33 0.29 4.16
CA ILE A 101 9.17 1.17 4.01
C ILE A 101 9.48 2.53 4.62
N ASP A 102 9.55 3.55 3.80
CA ASP A 102 9.68 4.94 4.23
C ASP A 102 8.29 5.59 4.36
N MET A 103 7.87 5.83 5.60
CA MET A 103 6.56 6.38 5.93
C MET A 103 6.47 7.91 5.75
N SER A 104 7.54 8.58 5.34
CA SER A 104 7.56 10.04 5.18
C SER A 104 6.51 10.56 4.19
N ALA A 105 6.17 9.77 3.17
CA ALA A 105 5.10 10.10 2.23
C ALA A 105 3.70 10.18 2.90
N LEU A 106 3.53 9.59 4.08
CA LEU A 106 2.30 9.59 4.86
C LEU A 106 2.32 10.58 6.02
N ALA A 107 3.36 11.41 6.15
CA ALA A 107 3.52 12.34 7.28
C ALA A 107 2.37 13.35 7.43
N ALA A 108 1.66 13.66 6.34
CA ALA A 108 0.48 14.53 6.35
C ALA A 108 -0.81 13.82 6.77
N TYR A 109 -0.78 12.50 6.96
CA TYR A 109 -1.93 11.68 7.30
C TYR A 109 -1.84 11.15 8.72
N SER A 110 -2.99 11.03 9.39
CA SER A 110 -3.05 10.35 10.68
C SER A 110 -2.84 8.87 10.47
N TRP A 111 -1.77 8.33 11.05
CA TRP A 111 -1.50 6.91 11.01
C TRP A 111 -2.34 6.17 12.05
N THR A 112 -3.06 5.15 11.62
CA THR A 112 -3.73 4.21 12.52
C THR A 112 -2.99 2.88 12.49
N PRO A 113 -2.50 2.38 13.63
CA PRO A 113 -1.81 1.10 13.70
C PRO A 113 -2.69 -0.06 13.23
N LEU A 114 -2.06 -1.13 12.76
CA LEU A 114 -2.75 -2.37 12.43
C LEU A 114 -3.21 -3.06 13.73
N GLY A 115 -4.51 -3.05 13.94
CA GLY A 115 -5.13 -3.52 15.18
C GLY A 115 -5.17 -2.47 16.30
N TYR A 116 -6.21 -2.51 17.10
CA TYR A 116 -6.35 -1.66 18.29
C TYR A 116 -7.24 -2.33 19.33
N TYR A 117 -7.09 -1.89 20.57
CA TYR A 117 -8.02 -2.22 21.64
C TYR A 117 -8.34 -0.97 22.48
N ASN A 118 -9.63 -0.67 22.62
CA ASN A 118 -10.10 0.42 23.46
C ASN A 118 -10.55 -0.16 24.80
N VAL A 119 -9.83 0.17 25.87
CA VAL A 119 -10.11 -0.35 27.23
C VAL A 119 -11.37 0.19 27.86
N GLU A 120 -11.80 1.39 27.46
CA GLU A 120 -13.01 2.04 28.02
C GLU A 120 -14.28 1.40 27.48
N THR A 121 -14.30 1.12 26.18
CA THR A 121 -15.45 0.50 25.50
C THR A 121 -15.37 -1.01 25.45
N GLN A 122 -14.21 -1.59 25.84
CA GLN A 122 -13.90 -3.02 25.73
C GLN A 122 -14.09 -3.55 24.28
N THR A 123 -13.79 -2.71 23.30
CA THR A 123 -13.89 -3.04 21.89
C THR A 123 -12.53 -2.93 21.23
N GLY A 124 -12.31 -3.73 20.21
CA GLY A 124 -11.07 -3.70 19.46
C GLY A 124 -11.20 -4.46 18.16
N LYS A 125 -10.15 -4.39 17.38
CA LYS A 125 -9.97 -5.16 16.15
C LYS A 125 -8.58 -5.74 16.15
N SER A 126 -8.48 -7.06 16.18
CA SER A 126 -7.19 -7.77 16.12
C SER A 126 -6.80 -8.04 14.67
N TYR A 127 -5.50 -8.05 14.43
CA TYR A 127 -4.93 -8.59 13.22
C TYR A 127 -4.43 -10.01 13.51
N ASP A 128 -5.00 -10.99 12.84
CA ASP A 128 -4.77 -12.41 13.08
C ASP A 128 -3.96 -13.09 11.95
N GLY A 129 -3.47 -12.31 10.98
CA GLY A 129 -2.59 -12.78 9.93
C GLY A 129 -1.13 -12.85 10.36
N VAL A 130 -0.29 -13.38 9.47
CA VAL A 130 1.17 -13.36 9.62
C VAL A 130 1.71 -12.08 9.00
N PHE A 131 2.49 -11.31 9.75
CA PHE A 131 3.23 -10.16 9.24
C PHE A 131 4.71 -10.51 9.18
N ASP A 132 5.18 -10.81 7.96
CA ASP A 132 6.58 -11.17 7.71
C ASP A 132 7.38 -9.93 7.28
N GLY A 133 8.24 -9.46 8.15
CA GLY A 133 9.10 -8.31 7.88
C GLY A 133 10.29 -8.62 6.96
N ASN A 134 10.64 -9.88 6.71
CA ASN A 134 11.74 -10.30 5.84
C ASN A 134 13.08 -9.57 6.08
N GLY A 135 13.32 -9.09 7.29
CA GLY A 135 14.52 -8.31 7.63
C GLY A 135 14.49 -6.85 7.14
N TYR A 136 13.38 -6.38 6.59
CA TYR A 136 13.18 -4.98 6.21
C TYR A 136 12.67 -4.14 7.40
N SER A 137 12.79 -2.83 7.28
CA SER A 137 12.39 -1.85 8.30
C SER A 137 11.22 -0.99 7.83
N ILE A 138 10.46 -0.49 8.80
CA ILE A 138 9.45 0.55 8.61
C ILE A 138 9.92 1.77 9.41
N SER A 139 10.08 2.91 8.76
CA SER A 139 10.63 4.13 9.37
C SER A 139 9.82 5.38 9.03
#